data_70688082e10d54ca8a35b4ac747da866
#
_entry.id   70688082e10d54ca8a35b4ac747da866
#
_cell.length_a   1.000
_cell.length_b   1.000
_cell.length_c   1.000
_cell.angle_alpha   90.00
_cell.angle_beta   90.00
_cell.angle_gamma   90.00
#
_symmetry.space_group_name_H-M   'P 1'
#
loop_
_entity.id
_entity.type
_entity.pdbx_description
1 polymer ?
#
loop_
_entity_poly.entity_id
_entity_poly.type
_entity_poly.pdbx_seq_one_letter_code
_entity_poly.pdbx_strand_id
1 'polypeptide(L)'
;MKNTLTQEQFAQYEAIVNEYDRYRKLSQEEKEDLIIRIATSTYIDLMCDWAFKHVFGHNEKNLMLLLNDILPEEIVHIEYDPNEIDLWKGDDKKVIMDVLCHTKDGRKIIVEMQRADKEHLRKRILYYGASMIHSQLHSGDSYGGLMPVYVICFMNFRLKHDTDKLIYHYQLREVTGESYSTPNILNIYLCELPRLASKPGKSLTPVEVWFDILQNMSNFASKPEIYGSKYDPIFESSLQSPIPDVDKLQYFRSMFDDDIRSYLTDEDRQEIYAQAKAEGLAEGEAKGEAKGKAEMAKVLKTLDVSADKISKASGLSLEEIASL
;
A
#
# COMPACT_ATOMS: atom_id res chain seq x y z
N MET A 1 -15.57 -26.96 7.43
CA MET A 1 -14.78 -27.83 6.51
C MET A 1 -13.38 -27.24 6.48
N LYS A 2 -12.32 -28.00 6.81
CA LYS A 2 -10.94 -27.53 6.61
C LYS A 2 -10.76 -27.31 5.10
N ASN A 3 -10.47 -26.09 4.67
CA ASN A 3 -10.08 -25.81 3.30
C ASN A 3 -8.78 -26.59 3.02
N THR A 4 -8.91 -27.72 2.37
CA THR A 4 -7.74 -28.51 1.96
C THR A 4 -7.32 -27.97 0.62
N LEU A 5 -6.08 -27.47 0.54
CA LEU A 5 -5.49 -27.00 -0.72
C LEU A 5 -5.45 -28.16 -1.73
N THR A 6 -5.74 -27.87 -2.98
CA THR A 6 -5.47 -28.81 -4.07
C THR A 6 -3.96 -28.92 -4.31
N GLN A 7 -3.51 -30.01 -4.93
CA GLN A 7 -2.09 -30.17 -5.29
C GLN A 7 -1.59 -29.01 -6.19
N GLU A 8 -2.45 -28.52 -7.09
CA GLU A 8 -2.12 -27.42 -7.99
C GLU A 8 -1.96 -26.09 -7.22
N GLN A 9 -2.89 -25.77 -6.31
CA GLN A 9 -2.80 -24.60 -5.45
C GLN A 9 -1.54 -24.65 -4.57
N PHE A 10 -1.26 -25.81 -3.99
CA PHE A 10 -0.06 -25.98 -3.17
C PHE A 10 1.22 -25.73 -3.98
N ALA A 11 1.33 -26.30 -5.19
CA ALA A 11 2.48 -26.10 -6.06
C ALA A 11 2.68 -24.62 -6.47
N GLN A 12 1.58 -23.86 -6.69
CA GLN A 12 1.63 -22.44 -6.97
C GLN A 12 2.18 -21.63 -5.78
N TYR A 13 1.72 -21.92 -4.56
CA TYR A 13 2.22 -21.27 -3.34
C TYR A 13 3.68 -21.63 -3.05
N GLU A 14 4.05 -22.90 -3.24
CA GLU A 14 5.43 -23.36 -3.06
C GLU A 14 6.39 -22.69 -4.05
N ALA A 15 5.96 -22.47 -5.30
CA ALA A 15 6.73 -21.71 -6.29
C ALA A 15 7.01 -20.29 -5.80
N ILE A 16 6.01 -19.59 -5.25
CA ILE A 16 6.18 -18.26 -4.67
C ILE A 16 7.17 -18.30 -3.50
N VAL A 17 7.03 -19.23 -2.55
CA VAL A 17 7.96 -19.35 -1.41
C VAL A 17 9.41 -19.53 -1.88
N ASN A 18 9.61 -20.30 -2.95
CA ASN A 18 10.93 -20.56 -3.50
C ASN A 18 11.54 -19.40 -4.29
N GLU A 19 10.79 -18.36 -4.66
CA GLU A 19 11.33 -17.10 -5.23
C GLU A 19 12.18 -16.35 -4.19
N TYR A 20 11.95 -16.55 -2.89
CA TYR A 20 12.56 -15.79 -1.81
C TYR A 20 13.68 -16.57 -1.12
N ASP A 21 14.92 -16.10 -1.19
CA ASP A 21 16.13 -16.81 -0.72
C ASP A 21 16.07 -17.24 0.76
N ARG A 22 15.45 -16.43 1.61
CA ARG A 22 15.28 -16.75 3.04
C ARG A 22 14.43 -17.99 3.23
N TYR A 23 13.30 -18.08 2.51
CA TYR A 23 12.34 -19.17 2.62
C TYR A 23 12.73 -20.39 1.80
N ARG A 24 13.54 -20.21 0.75
CA ARG A 24 14.13 -21.30 -0.02
C ARG A 24 14.97 -22.25 0.85
N LYS A 25 15.58 -21.72 1.92
CA LYS A 25 16.42 -22.49 2.87
C LYS A 25 15.63 -23.27 3.90
N LEU A 26 14.32 -23.09 4.01
CA LEU A 26 13.46 -23.89 4.88
C LEU A 26 13.41 -25.35 4.43
N SER A 27 13.26 -26.28 5.39
CA SER A 27 12.93 -27.66 5.09
C SER A 27 11.58 -27.77 4.38
N GLN A 28 11.32 -28.91 3.75
CA GLN A 28 10.04 -29.15 3.07
C GLN A 28 8.86 -29.04 4.06
N GLU A 29 9.00 -29.62 5.25
CA GLU A 29 7.99 -29.58 6.32
C GLU A 29 7.70 -28.13 6.77
N GLU A 30 8.74 -27.31 6.97
CA GLU A 30 8.56 -25.90 7.34
C GLU A 30 7.86 -25.08 6.25
N LYS A 31 8.14 -25.38 4.96
CA LYS A 31 7.45 -24.73 3.83
C LYS A 31 5.99 -25.14 3.79
N GLU A 32 5.68 -26.44 3.95
CA GLU A 32 4.32 -26.95 3.99
C GLU A 32 3.51 -26.32 5.11
N ASP A 33 4.05 -26.26 6.32
CA ASP A 33 3.41 -25.61 7.47
C ASP A 33 3.15 -24.11 7.23
N LEU A 34 4.11 -23.41 6.64
CA LEU A 34 3.99 -21.98 6.30
C LEU A 34 2.89 -21.75 5.27
N ILE A 35 2.89 -22.53 4.18
CA ILE A 35 1.90 -22.45 3.10
C ILE A 35 0.50 -22.74 3.66
N ILE A 36 0.34 -23.84 4.38
CA ILE A 36 -0.94 -24.25 4.96
C ILE A 36 -1.45 -23.16 5.91
N ARG A 37 -0.61 -22.65 6.80
CA ARG A 37 -0.99 -21.62 7.76
C ARG A 37 -1.51 -20.35 7.09
N ILE A 38 -0.81 -19.85 6.04
CA ILE A 38 -1.22 -18.63 5.34
C ILE A 38 -2.47 -18.89 4.48
N ALA A 39 -2.48 -19.96 3.70
CA ALA A 39 -3.52 -20.21 2.72
C ALA A 39 -4.83 -20.74 3.33
N THR A 40 -4.83 -21.24 4.58
CA THR A 40 -6.02 -21.77 5.24
C THR A 40 -6.49 -20.98 6.45
N SER A 41 -5.87 -19.82 6.74
CA SER A 41 -6.36 -18.93 7.79
C SER A 41 -7.78 -18.45 7.47
N THR A 42 -8.60 -18.23 8.49
CA THR A 42 -9.98 -17.72 8.32
C THR A 42 -9.95 -16.29 7.76
N TYR A 43 -9.03 -15.48 8.25
CA TYR A 43 -8.87 -14.08 7.90
C TYR A 43 -7.47 -13.81 7.33
N ILE A 44 -7.38 -12.82 6.46
CA ILE A 44 -6.11 -12.33 5.90
C ILE A 44 -5.32 -11.55 6.95
N ASP A 45 -3.99 -11.50 6.81
CA ASP A 45 -3.08 -10.73 7.68
C ASP A 45 -3.08 -9.26 7.27
N LEU A 46 -3.69 -8.40 8.09
CA LEU A 46 -3.83 -6.96 7.80
C LEU A 46 -2.51 -6.18 7.87
N MET A 47 -1.42 -6.79 8.35
CA MET A 47 -0.10 -6.16 8.31
C MET A 47 0.59 -6.31 6.94
N CYS A 48 0.02 -7.05 6.02
CA CYS A 48 0.52 -7.20 4.65
C CYS A 48 -0.09 -6.09 3.77
N ASP A 49 0.73 -5.51 2.89
CA ASP A 49 0.36 -4.37 2.02
C ASP A 49 -0.92 -4.65 1.21
N TRP A 50 -1.00 -5.81 0.56
CA TRP A 50 -2.17 -6.20 -0.22
C TRP A 50 -3.45 -6.26 0.64
N ALA A 51 -3.37 -6.92 1.81
CA ALA A 51 -4.52 -7.10 2.69
C ALA A 51 -4.98 -5.77 3.30
N PHE A 52 -4.05 -4.90 3.69
CA PHE A 52 -4.37 -3.58 4.20
C PHE A 52 -5.12 -2.75 3.15
N LYS A 53 -4.62 -2.71 1.92
CA LYS A 53 -5.28 -2.04 0.79
C LYS A 53 -6.62 -2.67 0.44
N HIS A 54 -6.74 -4.00 0.49
CA HIS A 54 -7.99 -4.72 0.23
C HIS A 54 -9.10 -4.32 1.21
N VAL A 55 -8.79 -4.21 2.50
CA VAL A 55 -9.78 -3.91 3.56
C VAL A 55 -10.06 -2.41 3.68
N PHE A 56 -9.03 -1.56 3.50
CA PHE A 56 -9.13 -0.12 3.79
C PHE A 56 -8.97 0.77 2.55
N GLY A 57 -8.32 0.31 1.47
CA GLY A 57 -7.99 1.14 0.30
C GLY A 57 -9.15 1.41 -0.64
N HIS A 58 -10.25 0.66 -0.53
CA HIS A 58 -11.43 0.78 -1.40
C HIS A 58 -12.75 0.70 -0.64
N ASN A 59 -12.70 0.71 0.69
CA ASN A 59 -13.89 0.65 1.54
C ASN A 59 -13.91 1.85 2.50
N GLU A 60 -14.61 2.89 2.08
CA GLU A 60 -14.75 4.15 2.82
C GLU A 60 -15.25 3.93 4.25
N LYS A 61 -16.22 3.03 4.45
CA LYS A 61 -16.79 2.75 5.77
C LYS A 61 -15.76 2.13 6.70
N ASN A 62 -14.98 1.17 6.20
CA ASN A 62 -13.92 0.52 6.98
C ASN A 62 -12.84 1.52 7.36
N LEU A 63 -12.41 2.35 6.41
CA LEU A 63 -11.38 3.35 6.67
C LEU A 63 -11.87 4.42 7.65
N MET A 64 -13.09 4.93 7.48
CA MET A 64 -13.68 5.89 8.44
C MET A 64 -13.80 5.32 9.84
N LEU A 65 -14.17 4.03 9.96
CA LEU A 65 -14.25 3.36 11.26
C LEU A 65 -12.90 3.35 11.98
N LEU A 66 -11.82 3.06 11.25
CA LEU A 66 -10.45 3.11 11.76
C LEU A 66 -10.05 4.54 12.15
N LEU A 67 -10.26 5.50 11.24
CA LEU A 67 -9.85 6.89 11.44
C LEU A 67 -10.56 7.52 12.64
N ASN A 68 -11.86 7.29 12.81
CA ASN A 68 -12.64 7.84 13.92
C ASN A 68 -12.27 7.27 15.29
N ASP A 69 -11.61 6.12 15.36
CA ASP A 69 -11.11 5.58 16.61
C ASP A 69 -9.66 6.02 16.92
N ILE A 70 -8.92 6.45 15.91
CA ILE A 70 -7.51 6.87 16.03
C ILE A 70 -7.38 8.39 16.16
N LEU A 71 -8.16 9.15 15.39
CA LEU A 71 -8.11 10.60 15.37
C LEU A 71 -9.09 11.21 16.39
N PRO A 72 -8.75 12.36 16.99
CA PRO A 72 -9.65 13.06 17.90
C PRO A 72 -10.80 13.79 17.17
N GLU A 73 -10.68 14.05 15.87
CA GLU A 73 -11.67 14.72 15.05
C GLU A 73 -12.58 13.69 14.35
N GLU A 74 -13.86 13.99 14.29
CA GLU A 74 -14.83 13.15 13.59
C GLU A 74 -14.66 13.27 12.07
N ILE A 75 -14.55 12.11 11.40
CA ILE A 75 -14.50 11.99 9.95
C ILE A 75 -15.84 11.43 9.47
N VAL A 76 -16.62 12.27 8.78
CA VAL A 76 -17.98 11.92 8.33
C VAL A 76 -18.04 11.49 6.86
N HIS A 77 -17.01 11.80 6.10
CA HIS A 77 -16.87 11.44 4.68
C HIS A 77 -15.43 11.54 4.22
N ILE A 78 -15.02 10.63 3.37
CA ILE A 78 -13.71 10.63 2.70
C ILE A 78 -13.89 10.32 1.21
N GLU A 79 -12.94 10.78 0.41
CA GLU A 79 -12.75 10.37 -0.98
C GLU A 79 -11.31 9.90 -1.15
N TYR A 80 -11.12 8.77 -1.86
CA TYR A 80 -9.77 8.26 -2.12
C TYR A 80 -9.08 9.09 -3.19
N ASP A 81 -7.83 9.40 -2.96
CA ASP A 81 -6.92 9.99 -3.93
C ASP A 81 -6.02 8.90 -4.55
N PRO A 82 -5.44 9.13 -5.74
CA PRO A 82 -4.38 8.27 -6.24
C PRO A 82 -3.23 8.17 -5.23
N ASN A 83 -2.85 6.95 -4.87
CA ASN A 83 -1.80 6.68 -3.88
C ASN A 83 -0.37 6.88 -4.41
N GLU A 84 -0.20 7.16 -5.69
CA GLU A 84 1.05 7.53 -6.34
C GLU A 84 1.01 9.01 -6.74
N ILE A 85 1.97 9.79 -6.26
CA ILE A 85 2.07 11.22 -6.55
C ILE A 85 3.38 11.50 -7.26
N ASP A 86 3.27 12.02 -8.49
CA ASP A 86 4.38 12.61 -9.22
C ASP A 86 4.54 14.08 -8.76
N LEU A 87 5.52 14.34 -7.91
CA LEU A 87 5.71 15.67 -7.31
C LEU A 87 6.26 16.70 -8.30
N TRP A 88 6.99 16.25 -9.33
CA TRP A 88 7.64 17.12 -10.32
C TRP A 88 7.76 16.41 -11.68
N LYS A 89 7.95 17.21 -12.73
CA LYS A 89 8.33 16.70 -14.05
C LYS A 89 9.84 16.43 -14.05
N GLY A 90 10.26 15.17 -13.93
CA GLY A 90 11.68 14.80 -13.99
C GLY A 90 12.02 13.56 -13.16
N ASP A 91 13.30 13.44 -12.79
CA ASP A 91 13.86 12.29 -12.05
C ASP A 91 13.57 12.31 -10.53
N ASP A 92 12.51 13.01 -10.09
CA ASP A 92 12.19 13.10 -8.68
C ASP A 92 11.65 11.79 -8.13
N LYS A 93 11.91 11.56 -6.83
CA LYS A 93 11.50 10.36 -6.13
C LYS A 93 9.96 10.28 -6.07
N LYS A 94 9.37 9.31 -6.74
CA LYS A 94 7.94 9.01 -6.63
C LYS A 94 7.57 8.71 -5.18
N VAL A 95 6.44 9.24 -4.74
CA VAL A 95 5.85 8.95 -3.44
C VAL A 95 4.71 7.97 -3.66
N ILE A 96 4.85 6.76 -3.14
CA ILE A 96 3.81 5.72 -3.16
C ILE A 96 3.38 5.50 -1.72
N MET A 97 2.09 5.67 -1.47
CA MET A 97 1.46 5.52 -0.16
C MET A 97 0.53 4.31 -0.16
N ASP A 98 0.31 3.68 1.01
CA ASP A 98 -0.58 2.53 1.09
C ASP A 98 -2.03 2.96 0.87
N VAL A 99 -2.51 3.96 1.60
CA VAL A 99 -3.83 4.56 1.42
C VAL A 99 -3.70 6.08 1.50
N LEU A 100 -4.27 6.77 0.50
CA LEU A 100 -4.40 8.22 0.48
C LEU A 100 -5.87 8.61 0.28
N CYS A 101 -6.36 9.50 1.11
CA CYS A 101 -7.71 10.05 0.97
C CYS A 101 -7.77 11.51 1.44
N HIS A 102 -8.88 12.16 1.15
CA HIS A 102 -9.21 13.48 1.69
C HIS A 102 -10.64 13.52 2.24
N THR A 103 -10.85 14.40 3.18
CA THR A 103 -12.17 14.68 3.73
C THR A 103 -12.89 15.76 2.90
N LYS A 104 -14.20 15.89 3.08
CA LYS A 104 -15.01 16.89 2.37
C LYS A 104 -14.50 18.33 2.57
N ASP A 105 -13.91 18.63 3.70
CA ASP A 105 -13.32 19.95 4.00
C ASP A 105 -11.86 20.09 3.53
N GLY A 106 -11.34 19.09 2.80
CA GLY A 106 -10.04 19.16 2.11
C GLY A 106 -8.85 18.69 2.93
N ARG A 107 -9.02 18.21 4.19
CA ARG A 107 -7.93 17.62 4.96
C ARG A 107 -7.40 16.38 4.24
N LYS A 108 -6.08 16.24 4.14
CA LYS A 108 -5.42 15.09 3.50
C LYS A 108 -5.02 14.06 4.56
N ILE A 109 -5.28 12.79 4.30
CA ILE A 109 -5.00 11.70 5.23
C ILE A 109 -4.22 10.61 4.50
N ILE A 110 -3.03 10.32 5.00
CA ILE A 110 -2.18 9.20 4.59
C ILE A 110 -2.26 8.14 5.68
N VAL A 111 -2.51 6.89 5.30
CA VAL A 111 -2.44 5.76 6.23
C VAL A 111 -1.43 4.76 5.68
N GLU A 112 -0.45 4.41 6.51
CA GLU A 112 0.68 3.53 6.19
C GLU A 112 0.69 2.32 7.13
N MET A 113 0.96 1.13 6.61
CA MET A 113 1.23 -0.08 7.37
C MET A 113 2.71 -0.48 7.20
N GLN A 114 3.43 -0.60 8.32
CA GLN A 114 4.85 -0.93 8.31
C GLN A 114 5.11 -2.18 9.13
N ARG A 115 5.39 -3.30 8.47
CA ARG A 115 5.62 -4.60 9.12
C ARG A 115 6.99 -4.69 9.78
N ALA A 116 8.01 -4.06 9.17
CA ALA A 116 9.40 -4.08 9.66
C ALA A 116 9.96 -2.67 9.79
N ASP A 117 10.89 -2.49 10.73
CA ASP A 117 11.64 -1.24 10.89
C ASP A 117 12.59 -1.06 9.71
N LYS A 118 12.26 -0.09 8.87
CA LYS A 118 13.08 0.29 7.71
C LYS A 118 13.91 1.50 8.06
N GLU A 119 15.17 1.49 7.61
CA GLU A 119 16.06 2.62 7.79
C GLU A 119 15.40 3.92 7.31
N HIS A 120 15.55 4.96 8.10
CA HIS A 120 15.00 6.31 7.82
C HIS A 120 13.46 6.42 7.74
N LEU A 121 12.69 5.49 8.33
CA LEU A 121 11.22 5.54 8.33
C LEU A 121 10.67 6.91 8.75
N ARG A 122 11.16 7.49 9.85
CA ARG A 122 10.69 8.82 10.32
C ARG A 122 10.92 9.93 9.30
N LYS A 123 12.06 9.88 8.56
CA LYS A 123 12.35 10.85 7.49
C LYS A 123 11.39 10.65 6.30
N ARG A 124 11.10 9.38 5.96
CA ARG A 124 10.14 9.05 4.89
C ARG A 124 8.74 9.53 5.21
N ILE A 125 8.24 9.29 6.42
CA ILE A 125 6.93 9.75 6.89
C ILE A 125 6.85 11.29 6.86
N LEU A 126 7.89 11.97 7.33
CA LEU A 126 7.98 13.42 7.24
C LEU A 126 7.96 13.91 5.78
N TYR A 127 8.71 13.25 4.90
CA TYR A 127 8.73 13.56 3.47
C TYR A 127 7.35 13.38 2.82
N TYR A 128 6.61 12.31 3.14
CA TYR A 128 5.24 12.08 2.66
C TYR A 128 4.31 13.21 3.08
N GLY A 129 4.33 13.59 4.35
CA GLY A 129 3.52 14.69 4.86
C GLY A 129 3.87 16.03 4.19
N ALA A 130 5.16 16.33 4.01
CA ALA A 130 5.62 17.56 3.34
C ALA A 130 5.21 17.57 1.85
N SER A 131 5.29 16.42 1.17
CA SER A 131 4.86 16.27 -0.21
C SER A 131 3.37 16.55 -0.38
N MET A 132 2.54 16.08 0.56
CA MET A 132 1.11 16.35 0.57
C MET A 132 0.79 17.82 0.84
N ILE A 133 1.55 18.48 1.70
CA ILE A 133 1.40 19.96 1.90
C ILE A 133 1.72 20.69 0.60
N HIS A 134 2.84 20.32 -0.04
CA HIS A 134 3.28 20.94 -1.29
C HIS A 134 2.26 20.74 -2.43
N SER A 135 1.66 19.56 -2.56
CA SER A 135 0.72 19.22 -3.64
C SER A 135 -0.62 19.96 -3.58
N GLN A 136 -0.93 20.66 -2.47
CA GLN A 136 -2.22 21.35 -2.31
C GLN A 136 -2.30 22.68 -3.05
N LEU A 137 -1.17 23.33 -3.36
CA LEU A 137 -1.15 24.69 -3.93
C LEU A 137 -0.40 24.71 -5.26
N HIS A 138 -0.92 25.49 -6.18
CA HIS A 138 -0.29 25.83 -7.45
C HIS A 138 0.23 27.27 -7.46
N SER A 139 0.97 27.64 -8.50
CA SER A 139 1.49 29.00 -8.65
C SER A 139 0.35 30.03 -8.68
N GLY A 140 0.38 30.96 -7.74
CA GLY A 140 -0.65 32.00 -7.59
C GLY A 140 -1.72 31.73 -6.53
N ASP A 141 -1.78 30.50 -5.98
CA ASP A 141 -2.74 30.18 -4.93
C ASP A 141 -2.37 30.85 -3.59
N SER A 142 -3.39 31.13 -2.79
CA SER A 142 -3.21 31.66 -1.44
C SER A 142 -2.77 30.58 -0.46
N TYR A 143 -1.74 30.83 0.35
CA TYR A 143 -1.35 29.94 1.45
C TYR A 143 -2.44 29.72 2.50
N GLY A 144 -3.45 30.59 2.56
CA GLY A 144 -4.63 30.40 3.41
C GLY A 144 -5.51 29.20 3.02
N GLY A 145 -5.33 28.65 1.82
CA GLY A 145 -6.00 27.44 1.34
C GLY A 145 -5.36 26.13 1.80
N LEU A 146 -4.22 26.16 2.51
CA LEU A 146 -3.59 24.94 3.03
C LEU A 146 -4.46 24.27 4.09
N MET A 147 -4.81 23.02 3.84
CA MET A 147 -5.55 22.18 4.76
C MET A 147 -4.61 21.23 5.54
N PRO A 148 -4.98 20.83 6.76
CA PRO A 148 -4.19 19.91 7.53
C PRO A 148 -3.93 18.58 6.82
N VAL A 149 -2.70 18.06 7.00
CA VAL A 149 -2.25 16.75 6.54
C VAL A 149 -2.04 15.86 7.76
N TYR A 150 -2.65 14.68 7.72
CA TYR A 150 -2.52 13.64 8.72
C TYR A 150 -1.75 12.48 8.13
N VAL A 151 -0.67 12.05 8.77
CA VAL A 151 0.07 10.84 8.40
C VAL A 151 -0.04 9.87 9.55
N ILE A 152 -0.76 8.78 9.35
CA ILE A 152 -0.99 7.73 10.35
C ILE A 152 -0.18 6.52 9.93
N CYS A 153 0.81 6.13 10.73
CA CYS A 153 1.67 4.99 10.45
C CYS A 153 1.50 3.93 11.53
N PHE A 154 0.90 2.80 11.15
CA PHE A 154 0.85 1.60 11.99
C PHE A 154 2.13 0.81 11.82
N MET A 155 2.78 0.43 12.92
CA MET A 155 4.07 -0.24 12.93
C MET A 155 4.04 -1.52 13.76
N ASN A 156 4.52 -2.63 13.17
CA ASN A 156 4.69 -3.90 13.91
C ASN A 156 6.06 -3.99 14.60
N PHE A 157 6.59 -2.87 15.05
CA PHE A 157 7.84 -2.76 15.81
C PHE A 157 7.78 -1.54 16.73
N ARG A 158 8.72 -1.47 17.69
CA ARG A 158 8.85 -0.36 18.63
C ARG A 158 10.00 0.55 18.23
N LEU A 159 9.75 1.85 18.21
CA LEU A 159 10.80 2.86 18.13
C LEU A 159 11.29 3.21 19.55
N LYS A 160 12.50 3.78 19.63
CA LYS A 160 13.02 4.29 20.90
C LYS A 160 12.35 5.62 21.25
N HIS A 161 11.70 5.67 22.39
CA HIS A 161 11.07 6.85 22.97
C HIS A 161 11.39 6.96 24.45
N ASP A 162 11.22 8.16 25.03
CA ASP A 162 11.38 8.41 26.47
C ASP A 162 10.13 8.04 27.28
N THR A 163 9.00 7.82 26.60
CA THR A 163 7.73 7.46 27.23
C THR A 163 7.16 6.19 26.56
N ASP A 164 6.25 5.51 27.27
CA ASP A 164 5.59 4.29 26.77
C ASP A 164 4.13 4.56 26.44
N LYS A 165 3.86 4.97 25.20
CA LYS A 165 2.52 5.24 24.66
C LYS A 165 2.22 4.31 23.50
N LEU A 166 0.94 3.99 23.29
CA LEU A 166 0.48 3.25 22.10
C LEU A 166 0.63 4.10 20.83
N ILE A 167 0.27 5.39 20.93
CA ILE A 167 0.30 6.35 19.82
C ILE A 167 1.13 7.55 20.24
N TYR A 168 2.05 7.94 19.35
CA TYR A 168 2.83 9.16 19.45
C TYR A 168 2.35 10.15 18.40
N HIS A 169 1.74 11.26 18.84
CA HIS A 169 1.27 12.33 17.97
C HIS A 169 2.29 13.47 17.92
N TYR A 170 2.82 13.75 16.75
CA TYR A 170 3.77 14.81 16.49
C TYR A 170 3.13 15.95 15.70
N GLN A 171 3.44 17.16 16.11
CA GLN A 171 3.00 18.42 15.49
C GLN A 171 4.16 19.40 15.47
N LEU A 172 4.09 20.40 14.59
CA LEU A 172 5.05 21.50 14.61
C LEU A 172 4.70 22.47 15.75
N ARG A 173 5.63 22.60 16.71
CA ARG A 173 5.48 23.44 17.89
C ARG A 173 6.76 24.22 18.15
N GLU A 174 6.63 25.36 18.79
CA GLU A 174 7.74 26.05 19.44
C GLU A 174 8.33 25.14 20.54
N VAL A 175 9.64 25.27 20.82
CA VAL A 175 10.34 24.36 21.76
C VAL A 175 9.74 24.34 23.15
N THR A 176 9.12 25.43 23.60
CA THR A 176 8.42 25.52 24.89
C THR A 176 6.97 25.04 24.85
N GLY A 177 6.45 24.71 23.67
CA GLY A 177 5.18 24.01 23.50
C GLY A 177 4.06 24.77 22.79
N GLU A 178 4.26 26.05 22.40
CA GLU A 178 3.28 26.81 21.60
C GLU A 178 3.11 26.22 20.20
N SER A 179 1.89 26.11 19.71
CA SER A 179 1.61 25.62 18.36
C SER A 179 2.04 26.63 17.31
N TYR A 180 2.74 26.16 16.26
CA TYR A 180 3.19 27.02 15.15
C TYR A 180 2.02 27.61 14.36
N SER A 181 0.96 26.82 14.16
CA SER A 181 -0.27 27.23 13.47
C SER A 181 -1.51 26.61 14.13
N THR A 182 -2.67 27.22 13.94
CA THR A 182 -3.96 26.69 14.36
C THR A 182 -4.93 26.75 13.18
N PRO A 183 -5.37 25.59 12.64
CA PRO A 183 -4.96 24.22 13.00
C PRO A 183 -3.50 23.92 12.61
N ASN A 184 -2.90 22.90 13.23
CA ASN A 184 -1.59 22.40 12.80
C ASN A 184 -1.71 21.78 11.39
N ILE A 185 -0.84 22.23 10.47
CA ILE A 185 -0.86 21.79 9.07
C ILE A 185 -0.30 20.38 8.92
N LEU A 186 0.67 19.97 9.74
CA LEU A 186 1.21 18.60 9.70
C LEU A 186 0.99 17.89 11.03
N ASN A 187 0.30 16.75 10.95
CA ASN A 187 0.00 15.87 12.08
C ASN A 187 0.51 14.45 11.77
N ILE A 188 1.45 13.93 12.55
CA ILE A 188 2.01 12.60 12.37
C ILE A 188 1.66 11.74 13.57
N TYR A 189 0.99 10.60 13.31
CA TYR A 189 0.62 9.60 14.30
C TYR A 189 1.45 8.35 14.08
N LEU A 190 2.32 8.01 15.02
CA LEU A 190 3.07 6.76 15.03
C LEU A 190 2.38 5.79 15.98
N CYS A 191 1.78 4.74 15.43
CA CYS A 191 0.99 3.74 16.14
C CYS A 191 1.83 2.45 16.27
N GLU A 192 2.37 2.18 17.46
CA GLU A 192 3.28 1.05 17.69
C GLU A 192 2.51 -0.16 18.23
N LEU A 193 2.04 -1.03 17.32
CA LEU A 193 1.19 -2.19 17.64
C LEU A 193 1.77 -3.08 18.75
N PRO A 194 3.09 -3.42 18.80
CA PRO A 194 3.64 -4.27 19.85
C PRO A 194 3.69 -3.64 21.25
N ARG A 195 3.24 -2.38 21.40
CA ARG A 195 3.08 -1.77 22.73
C ARG A 195 1.75 -2.12 23.40
N LEU A 196 0.83 -2.74 22.66
CA LEU A 196 -0.37 -3.29 23.27
C LEU A 196 0.03 -4.38 24.27
N ALA A 197 -0.13 -4.07 25.56
CA ALA A 197 0.11 -5.07 26.60
C ALA A 197 -1.10 -5.99 26.69
N SER A 198 -0.85 -7.31 26.80
CA SER A 198 -1.90 -8.26 27.14
C SER A 198 -2.57 -7.87 28.46
N LYS A 199 -3.87 -7.64 28.42
CA LYS A 199 -4.67 -7.24 29.59
C LYS A 199 -5.78 -8.27 29.82
N PRO A 200 -5.47 -9.46 30.40
CA PRO A 200 -6.50 -10.46 30.64
C PRO A 200 -7.62 -9.90 31.50
N GLY A 201 -8.87 -10.04 31.06
CA GLY A 201 -10.07 -9.65 31.81
C GLY A 201 -10.39 -8.15 31.88
N LYS A 202 -9.68 -7.29 31.13
CA LYS A 202 -10.03 -5.87 31.00
C LYS A 202 -10.74 -5.57 29.68
N SER A 203 -11.69 -4.63 29.72
CA SER A 203 -12.26 -4.05 28.50
C SER A 203 -11.18 -3.28 27.74
N LEU A 204 -11.09 -3.51 26.42
CA LEU A 204 -10.19 -2.79 25.53
C LEU A 204 -10.82 -1.46 25.11
N THR A 205 -10.03 -0.41 25.03
CA THR A 205 -10.44 0.83 24.36
C THR A 205 -10.53 0.61 22.85
N PRO A 206 -11.25 1.46 22.09
CA PRO A 206 -11.32 1.35 20.63
C PRO A 206 -9.94 1.29 19.96
N VAL A 207 -8.99 2.09 20.41
CA VAL A 207 -7.59 2.07 19.93
C VAL A 207 -6.93 0.71 20.20
N GLU A 208 -7.11 0.15 21.39
CA GLU A 208 -6.53 -1.15 21.75
C GLU A 208 -7.17 -2.29 20.93
N VAL A 209 -8.47 -2.22 20.63
CA VAL A 209 -9.15 -3.17 19.74
C VAL A 209 -8.54 -3.11 18.35
N TRP A 210 -8.31 -1.91 17.79
CA TRP A 210 -7.65 -1.77 16.49
C TRP A 210 -6.24 -2.33 16.47
N PHE A 211 -5.47 -2.10 17.52
CA PHE A 211 -4.10 -2.63 17.62
C PHE A 211 -4.10 -4.16 17.61
N ASP A 212 -5.05 -4.76 18.34
CA ASP A 212 -5.20 -6.21 18.38
C ASP A 212 -5.71 -6.78 17.04
N ILE A 213 -6.72 -6.15 16.43
CA ILE A 213 -7.22 -6.51 15.10
C ILE A 213 -6.09 -6.47 14.04
N LEU A 214 -5.37 -5.35 13.95
CA LEU A 214 -4.33 -5.19 12.94
C LEU A 214 -3.18 -6.18 13.13
N GLN A 215 -2.80 -6.48 14.36
CA GLN A 215 -1.68 -7.37 14.67
C GLN A 215 -2.05 -8.86 14.59
N ASN A 216 -3.28 -9.22 14.90
CA ASN A 216 -3.66 -10.60 15.14
C ASN A 216 -4.79 -11.14 14.25
N MET A 217 -5.26 -10.38 13.26
CA MET A 217 -6.41 -10.78 12.42
C MET A 217 -6.27 -12.21 11.88
N SER A 218 -5.13 -12.56 11.29
CA SER A 218 -4.89 -13.89 10.70
C SER A 218 -4.84 -15.04 11.73
N ASN A 219 -4.70 -14.71 13.01
CA ASN A 219 -4.67 -15.71 14.10
C ASN A 219 -6.07 -16.02 14.64
N PHE A 220 -7.08 -15.23 14.31
CA PHE A 220 -8.44 -15.47 14.79
C PHE A 220 -9.13 -16.58 13.99
N ALA A 221 -9.69 -17.56 14.68
CA ALA A 221 -10.61 -18.53 14.08
C ALA A 221 -12.00 -17.95 13.83
N SER A 222 -12.42 -17.00 14.69
CA SER A 222 -13.64 -16.21 14.60
C SER A 222 -13.43 -14.87 15.31
N LYS A 223 -14.30 -13.88 15.00
CA LYS A 223 -14.26 -12.60 15.69
C LYS A 223 -14.46 -12.77 17.21
N PRO A 224 -13.56 -12.25 18.07
CA PRO A 224 -13.76 -12.23 19.50
C PRO A 224 -15.02 -11.44 19.91
N GLU A 225 -15.88 -12.02 20.74
CA GLU A 225 -17.15 -11.37 21.18
C GLU A 225 -16.92 -10.04 21.90
N ILE A 226 -15.79 -9.90 22.59
CA ILE A 226 -15.42 -8.69 23.34
C ILE A 226 -15.31 -7.44 22.45
N TYR A 227 -15.12 -7.56 21.13
CA TYR A 227 -15.03 -6.40 20.25
C TYR A 227 -16.39 -5.80 19.89
N GLY A 228 -17.48 -6.55 20.07
CA GLY A 228 -18.83 -6.12 19.72
C GLY A 228 -19.06 -6.04 18.21
N SER A 229 -20.28 -5.65 17.82
CA SER A 229 -20.71 -5.61 16.40
C SER A 229 -20.13 -4.45 15.58
N LYS A 230 -19.58 -3.44 16.25
CA LYS A 230 -18.94 -2.29 15.58
C LYS A 230 -17.90 -2.72 14.54
N TYR A 231 -17.15 -3.78 14.80
CA TYR A 231 -16.03 -4.25 13.98
C TYR A 231 -16.43 -5.39 13.01
N ASP A 232 -17.72 -5.80 12.95
CA ASP A 232 -18.19 -6.84 12.03
C ASP A 232 -17.78 -6.57 10.57
N PRO A 233 -17.91 -5.33 10.03
CA PRO A 233 -17.53 -5.06 8.65
C PRO A 233 -16.04 -5.32 8.36
N ILE A 234 -15.17 -5.13 9.35
CA ILE A 234 -13.73 -5.38 9.20
C ILE A 234 -13.46 -6.88 9.11
N PHE A 235 -14.07 -7.67 10.00
CA PHE A 235 -13.94 -9.13 9.97
C PHE A 235 -14.55 -9.74 8.70
N GLU A 236 -15.69 -9.23 8.24
CA GLU A 236 -16.31 -9.65 6.99
C GLU A 236 -15.42 -9.35 5.78
N SER A 237 -14.85 -8.15 5.71
CA SER A 237 -13.93 -7.74 4.63
C SER A 237 -12.59 -8.48 4.67
N SER A 238 -12.22 -9.03 5.83
CA SER A 238 -10.97 -9.77 6.02
C SER A 238 -11.10 -11.27 5.82
N LEU A 239 -12.30 -11.80 5.53
CA LEU A 239 -12.49 -13.21 5.25
C LEU A 239 -11.71 -13.65 4.02
N GLN A 240 -10.90 -14.71 4.15
CA GLN A 240 -10.11 -15.23 3.04
C GLN A 240 -10.95 -16.06 2.04
N SER A 241 -11.99 -16.72 2.53
CA SER A 241 -12.80 -17.66 1.70
C SER A 241 -13.41 -17.03 0.44
N PRO A 242 -13.98 -15.81 0.47
CA PRO A 242 -14.61 -15.21 -0.71
C PRO A 242 -13.59 -14.58 -1.69
N ILE A 243 -12.29 -14.49 -1.35
CA ILE A 243 -11.27 -13.88 -2.21
C ILE A 243 -11.04 -14.79 -3.44
N PRO A 244 -11.05 -14.24 -4.67
CA PRO A 244 -10.71 -14.99 -5.89
C PRO A 244 -9.30 -15.58 -5.84
N ASP A 245 -9.08 -16.74 -6.47
CA ASP A 245 -7.77 -17.43 -6.40
C ASP A 245 -6.61 -16.59 -6.96
N VAL A 246 -6.85 -15.77 -7.98
CA VAL A 246 -5.82 -14.83 -8.50
C VAL A 246 -5.41 -13.80 -7.47
N ASP A 247 -6.35 -13.28 -6.69
CA ASP A 247 -6.09 -12.31 -5.63
C ASP A 247 -5.46 -12.97 -4.41
N LYS A 248 -5.80 -14.24 -4.12
CA LYS A 248 -5.11 -15.03 -3.09
C LYS A 248 -3.63 -15.22 -3.40
N LEU A 249 -3.26 -15.41 -4.67
CA LEU A 249 -1.85 -15.49 -5.05
C LEU A 249 -1.12 -14.16 -4.85
N GLN A 250 -1.79 -13.03 -5.15
CA GLN A 250 -1.23 -11.70 -4.89
C GLN A 250 -1.08 -11.44 -3.39
N TYR A 251 -2.11 -11.76 -2.59
CA TYR A 251 -2.04 -11.71 -1.13
C TYR A 251 -0.89 -12.56 -0.60
N PHE A 252 -0.80 -13.82 -1.05
CA PHE A 252 0.24 -14.74 -0.62
C PHE A 252 1.63 -14.20 -0.95
N ARG A 253 1.85 -13.67 -2.14
CA ARG A 253 3.11 -13.04 -2.54
C ARG A 253 3.44 -11.82 -1.66
N SER A 254 2.47 -10.96 -1.40
CA SER A 254 2.64 -9.77 -0.54
C SER A 254 3.04 -10.11 0.90
N MET A 255 2.72 -11.31 1.39
CA MET A 255 3.18 -11.77 2.71
C MET A 255 4.72 -11.88 2.80
N PHE A 256 5.40 -12.08 1.67
CA PHE A 256 6.85 -12.23 1.58
C PHE A 256 7.57 -10.97 1.08
N ASP A 257 6.92 -10.13 0.27
CA ASP A 257 7.49 -8.93 -0.31
C ASP A 257 7.95 -7.91 0.75
N ASP A 258 7.23 -7.79 1.85
CA ASP A 258 7.61 -6.91 2.96
C ASP A 258 8.89 -7.38 3.66
N ASP A 259 9.14 -8.67 3.70
CA ASP A 259 10.37 -9.23 4.28
C ASP A 259 11.60 -8.89 3.41
N ILE A 260 11.49 -8.96 2.08
CA ILE A 260 12.60 -8.60 1.18
C ILE A 260 12.92 -7.12 1.25
N ARG A 261 11.88 -6.27 1.17
CA ARG A 261 12.08 -4.82 1.25
C ARG A 261 12.73 -4.37 2.55
N SER A 262 12.63 -5.15 3.63
CA SER A 262 13.24 -4.82 4.92
C SER A 262 14.75 -5.09 4.98
N TYR A 263 15.27 -5.96 4.10
CA TYR A 263 16.70 -6.34 4.05
C TYR A 263 17.49 -5.66 2.92
N LEU A 264 16.80 -5.02 1.95
CA LEU A 264 17.47 -4.30 0.88
C LEU A 264 18.11 -3.01 1.43
N THR A 265 19.40 -2.84 1.18
CA THR A 265 20.10 -1.58 1.41
C THR A 265 19.54 -0.49 0.48
N ASP A 266 19.86 0.77 0.75
CA ASP A 266 19.47 1.85 -0.18
C ASP A 266 20.15 1.70 -1.55
N GLU A 267 21.34 1.07 -1.61
CA GLU A 267 22.06 0.72 -2.82
C GLU A 267 21.30 -0.37 -3.61
N ASP A 268 20.87 -1.46 -2.95
CA ASP A 268 20.07 -2.52 -3.57
C ASP A 268 18.76 -1.96 -4.15
N ARG A 269 18.12 -1.04 -3.43
CA ARG A 269 16.87 -0.40 -3.88
C ARG A 269 17.10 0.49 -5.10
N GLN A 270 18.21 1.26 -5.13
CA GLN A 270 18.57 2.08 -6.27
C GLN A 270 18.87 1.22 -7.50
N GLU A 271 19.54 0.08 -7.32
CA GLU A 271 19.82 -0.85 -8.40
C GLU A 271 18.54 -1.48 -8.97
N ILE A 272 17.65 -1.98 -8.10
CA ILE A 272 16.33 -2.51 -8.51
C ILE A 272 15.49 -1.43 -9.19
N TYR A 273 15.49 -0.20 -8.66
CA TYR A 273 14.77 0.91 -9.27
C TYR A 273 15.34 1.29 -10.65
N ALA A 274 16.67 1.33 -10.77
CA ALA A 274 17.33 1.61 -12.05
C ALA A 274 17.02 0.53 -13.11
N GLN A 275 17.01 -0.73 -12.68
CA GLN A 275 16.65 -1.85 -13.56
C GLN A 275 15.18 -1.78 -13.99
N ALA A 276 14.24 -1.59 -13.05
CA ALA A 276 12.81 -1.46 -13.36
C ALA A 276 12.52 -0.22 -14.24
N LYS A 277 13.24 0.90 -14.02
CA LYS A 277 13.14 2.10 -14.86
C LYS A 277 13.66 1.81 -16.28
N ALA A 278 14.77 1.09 -16.41
CA ALA A 278 15.33 0.72 -17.70
C ALA A 278 14.39 -0.21 -18.50
N GLU A 279 13.82 -1.21 -17.83
CA GLU A 279 12.83 -2.12 -18.41
C GLU A 279 11.56 -1.38 -18.83
N GLY A 280 11.02 -0.50 -17.97
CA GLY A 280 9.84 0.32 -18.27
C GLY A 280 10.07 1.31 -19.42
N LEU A 281 11.28 1.90 -19.52
CA LEU A 281 11.66 2.77 -20.61
C LEU A 281 11.73 1.99 -21.93
N ALA A 282 12.38 0.83 -21.92
CA ALA A 282 12.50 -0.04 -23.10
C ALA A 282 11.11 -0.54 -23.57
N GLU A 283 10.24 -0.91 -22.66
CA GLU A 283 8.86 -1.30 -23.00
C GLU A 283 8.03 -0.12 -23.53
N GLY A 284 8.21 1.07 -22.95
CA GLY A 284 7.57 2.31 -23.40
C GLY A 284 8.03 2.73 -24.80
N GLU A 285 9.33 2.65 -25.07
CA GLU A 285 9.91 2.93 -26.39
C GLU A 285 9.40 1.93 -27.43
N ALA A 286 9.40 0.63 -27.11
CA ALA A 286 8.90 -0.40 -28.02
C ALA A 286 7.40 -0.22 -28.35
N LYS A 287 6.57 0.08 -27.34
CA LYS A 287 5.15 0.38 -27.55
C LYS A 287 4.92 1.68 -28.32
N GLY A 288 5.72 2.71 -28.05
CA GLY A 288 5.68 3.99 -28.76
C GLY A 288 6.07 3.85 -30.21
N GLU A 289 7.13 3.09 -30.49
CA GLU A 289 7.58 2.80 -31.87
C GLU A 289 6.53 2.00 -32.64
N ALA A 290 5.97 0.94 -32.04
CA ALA A 290 4.91 0.14 -32.65
C ALA A 290 3.66 0.98 -32.96
N LYS A 291 3.24 1.83 -32.04
CA LYS A 291 2.11 2.75 -32.24
C LYS A 291 2.41 3.78 -33.33
N GLY A 292 3.59 4.37 -33.36
CA GLY A 292 4.02 5.33 -34.38
C GLY A 292 4.05 4.70 -35.80
N LYS A 293 4.56 3.48 -35.91
CA LYS A 293 4.54 2.71 -37.17
C LYS A 293 3.12 2.45 -37.67
N ALA A 294 2.22 2.05 -36.75
CA ALA A 294 0.83 1.80 -37.10
C ALA A 294 0.07 3.08 -37.50
N GLU A 295 0.29 4.19 -36.81
CA GLU A 295 -0.32 5.48 -37.17
C GLU A 295 0.21 5.99 -38.53
N MET A 296 1.50 5.90 -38.76
CA MET A 296 2.10 6.26 -40.05
C MET A 296 1.52 5.40 -41.19
N ALA A 297 1.39 4.09 -40.98
CA ALA A 297 0.81 3.20 -41.96
C ALA A 297 -0.65 3.53 -42.28
N LYS A 298 -1.46 3.89 -41.27
CA LYS A 298 -2.85 4.36 -41.44
C LYS A 298 -2.93 5.62 -42.27
N VAL A 299 -2.10 6.62 -41.97
CA VAL A 299 -2.06 7.87 -42.77
C VAL A 299 -1.67 7.59 -44.20
N LEU A 300 -0.64 6.79 -44.46
CA LEU A 300 -0.23 6.45 -45.82
C LEU A 300 -1.32 5.65 -46.57
N LYS A 301 -2.07 4.81 -45.88
CA LYS A 301 -3.20 4.07 -46.44
C LYS A 301 -4.33 5.02 -46.87
N THR A 302 -4.61 6.10 -46.11
CA THR A 302 -5.60 7.13 -46.47
C THR A 302 -5.16 8.00 -47.67
N LEU A 303 -3.85 8.02 -47.99
CA LEU A 303 -3.28 8.73 -49.11
C LEU A 303 -3.11 7.85 -50.37
N ASP A 304 -3.77 6.69 -50.41
CA ASP A 304 -3.73 5.72 -51.53
C ASP A 304 -2.31 5.21 -51.87
N VAL A 305 -1.38 5.18 -50.92
CA VAL A 305 -0.05 4.60 -51.08
C VAL A 305 -0.17 3.07 -51.07
N SER A 306 0.50 2.41 -52.04
CA SER A 306 0.45 0.94 -52.14
C SER A 306 1.04 0.25 -50.88
N ALA A 307 0.45 -0.90 -50.51
CA ALA A 307 0.84 -1.65 -49.31
C ALA A 307 2.35 -2.00 -49.26
N ASP A 308 2.96 -2.31 -50.41
CA ASP A 308 4.42 -2.57 -50.49
C ASP A 308 5.27 -1.35 -50.14
N LYS A 309 4.82 -0.14 -50.48
CA LYS A 309 5.51 1.09 -50.14
C LYS A 309 5.31 1.44 -48.66
N ILE A 310 4.11 1.19 -48.14
CA ILE A 310 3.80 1.37 -46.71
C ILE A 310 4.65 0.40 -45.87
N SER A 311 4.77 -0.86 -46.27
CA SER A 311 5.61 -1.86 -45.60
C SER A 311 7.07 -1.43 -45.54
N LYS A 312 7.62 -0.95 -46.68
CA LYS A 312 9.01 -0.44 -46.72
C LYS A 312 9.23 0.79 -45.86
N ALA A 313 8.24 1.66 -45.71
CA ALA A 313 8.34 2.90 -44.93
C ALA A 313 8.13 2.67 -43.44
N SER A 314 7.18 1.81 -43.06
CA SER A 314 6.81 1.57 -41.65
C SER A 314 7.53 0.39 -41.01
N GLY A 315 8.04 -0.55 -41.83
CA GLY A 315 8.60 -1.82 -41.38
C GLY A 315 7.54 -2.83 -40.93
N LEU A 316 6.24 -2.55 -41.14
CA LEU A 316 5.14 -3.47 -40.87
C LEU A 316 4.98 -4.50 -41.98
N SER A 317 4.53 -5.69 -41.63
CA SER A 317 4.19 -6.72 -42.60
C SER A 317 2.93 -6.35 -43.42
N LEU A 318 2.73 -6.95 -44.57
CA LEU A 318 1.53 -6.73 -45.39
C LEU A 318 0.25 -7.16 -44.68
N GLU A 319 0.32 -8.19 -43.81
CA GLU A 319 -0.80 -8.66 -42.99
C GLU A 319 -1.18 -7.64 -41.93
N GLU A 320 -0.20 -7.07 -41.23
CA GLU A 320 -0.43 -5.99 -40.24
C GLU A 320 -1.03 -4.76 -40.91
N ILE A 321 -0.54 -4.35 -42.07
CA ILE A 321 -1.07 -3.21 -42.86
C ILE A 321 -2.50 -3.49 -43.33
N ALA A 322 -2.83 -4.73 -43.66
CA ALA A 322 -4.18 -5.10 -44.08
C ALA A 322 -5.19 -4.99 -42.91
N SER A 323 -4.73 -5.26 -41.65
CA SER A 323 -5.54 -5.21 -40.46
C SER A 323 -5.76 -3.80 -39.87
N LEU A 324 -4.99 -2.79 -40.34
CA LEU A 324 -5.13 -1.37 -39.96
C LEU A 324 -6.22 -0.67 -40.78
#